data_d1a7202ffe8afa4a8ba676d5b7659dbb
#
_entry.id   d1a7202ffe8afa4a8ba676d5b7659dbb
#
_cell.length_a   1.000
_cell.length_b   1.000
_cell.length_c   1.000
_cell.angle_alpha   90.00
_cell.angle_beta   90.00
_cell.angle_gamma   90.00
#
_symmetry.space_group_name_H-M   'P 1'
#
loop_
_entity.id
_entity.type
_entity.pdbx_description
1 polymer ?
#
loop_
_entity_poly.entity_id
_entity_poly.type
_entity_poly.pdbx_seq_one_letter_code
_entity_poly.pdbx_strand_id
1 'polypeptide(L)'
;MRILPVIVPLLLVTFLLGPLRAASAETAAGILEQSMSDTLDLWREGRYEQLYDHLAHRGRTSREQFVNRMRDTTIRPACCFQKLSNFKVLNEKRTEATVYARVGLEGTFDAAESSTREFKLTHEEQIWKMQLADVLTISGSTGAKKQRTSKKHSPYK
;
A
#
# COMPACT_ATOMS: atom_id res chain seq x y z
N MET A 1 26.05 25.31 75.16
CA MET A 1 26.56 24.67 73.93
C MET A 1 25.46 23.76 73.37
N ARG A 2 24.79 24.22 72.34
CA ARG A 2 23.71 23.47 71.69
C ARG A 2 24.07 23.28 70.19
N ILE A 3 24.42 22.10 69.85
CA ILE A 3 24.72 21.68 68.46
C ILE A 3 23.43 21.16 67.91
N LEU A 4 22.80 21.87 66.98
CA LEU A 4 21.69 21.36 66.17
C LEU A 4 22.26 20.59 64.96
N PRO A 5 21.75 19.44 64.62
CA PRO A 5 22.13 18.75 63.42
C PRO A 5 21.37 19.28 62.20
N VAL A 6 22.11 19.77 61.25
CA VAL A 6 21.59 20.07 59.89
C VAL A 6 21.65 18.79 59.08
N ILE A 7 20.58 18.02 59.10
CA ILE A 7 20.38 16.90 58.21
C ILE A 7 18.98 17.02 57.62
N VAL A 8 18.84 17.30 56.39
CA VAL A 8 17.74 17.19 55.39
C VAL A 8 17.85 18.44 54.51
N PRO A 9 17.93 18.39 53.16
CA PRO A 9 17.30 17.42 52.28
C PRO A 9 18.19 16.99 51.08
N LEU A 10 18.49 15.75 50.96
CA LEU A 10 19.13 15.17 49.75
C LEU A 10 18.31 14.03 49.16
N LEU A 11 17.00 14.12 49.13
CA LEU A 11 16.14 13.01 48.66
C LEU A 11 15.01 13.45 47.74
N LEU A 12 15.24 14.41 46.84
CA LEU A 12 14.14 14.86 45.99
C LEU A 12 14.57 15.17 44.53
N VAL A 13 15.57 14.48 43.99
CA VAL A 13 16.02 14.68 42.59
C VAL A 13 15.95 13.40 41.73
N THR A 14 15.46 12.28 42.22
CA THR A 14 15.50 11.00 41.46
C THR A 14 14.20 10.61 40.78
N PHE A 15 13.24 11.51 40.53
CA PHE A 15 11.93 11.12 39.99
C PHE A 15 11.55 11.75 38.65
N LEU A 16 12.49 12.22 37.83
CA LEU A 16 12.21 12.84 36.53
C LEU A 16 12.86 12.13 35.33
N LEU A 17 13.35 10.90 35.51
CA LEU A 17 13.67 10.05 34.36
C LEU A 17 12.44 9.20 34.05
N GLY A 18 11.40 9.84 33.50
CA GLY A 18 10.33 9.10 32.83
C GLY A 18 10.91 8.22 31.72
N PRO A 19 10.36 7.01 31.48
CA PRO A 19 10.83 6.17 30.40
C PRO A 19 10.75 6.94 29.09
N LEU A 20 11.88 7.27 28.49
CA LEU A 20 11.96 7.64 27.09
C LEU A 20 11.33 6.46 26.33
N ARG A 21 10.06 6.62 25.96
CA ARG A 21 9.46 5.77 24.95
C ARG A 21 10.36 5.92 23.74
N ALA A 22 11.14 4.89 23.47
CA ALA A 22 11.76 4.71 22.17
C ALA A 22 10.61 4.68 21.15
N ALA A 23 10.30 5.82 20.54
CA ALA A 23 9.51 5.86 19.34
C ALA A 23 10.32 5.03 18.36
N SER A 24 9.86 3.79 18.07
CA SER A 24 10.44 2.96 17.04
C SER A 24 10.40 3.81 15.78
N ALA A 25 11.56 4.23 15.29
CA ALA A 25 11.66 4.94 14.02
C ALA A 25 11.13 3.97 12.97
N GLU A 26 9.92 4.24 12.51
CA GLU A 26 9.31 3.49 11.42
C GLU A 26 10.25 3.64 10.22
N THR A 27 10.75 2.53 9.71
CA THR A 27 11.68 2.57 8.57
C THR A 27 10.92 3.10 7.35
N ALA A 28 11.60 3.82 6.45
CA ALA A 28 11.01 4.30 5.20
C ALA A 28 10.32 3.16 4.42
N ALA A 29 10.91 1.96 4.45
CA ALA A 29 10.31 0.76 3.87
C ALA A 29 8.98 0.38 4.56
N GLY A 30 8.89 0.48 5.88
CA GLY A 30 7.65 0.22 6.63
C GLY A 30 6.53 1.21 6.29
N ILE A 31 6.87 2.49 6.09
CA ILE A 31 5.89 3.52 5.67
C ILE A 31 5.34 3.20 4.27
N LEU A 32 6.20 2.82 3.33
CA LEU A 32 5.80 2.44 1.97
C LEU A 32 4.91 1.19 1.98
N GLU A 33 5.29 0.18 2.76
CA GLU A 33 4.53 -1.06 2.91
C GLU A 33 3.16 -0.81 3.53
N GLN A 34 3.10 0.00 4.59
CA GLN A 34 1.85 0.37 5.24
C GLN A 34 0.93 1.13 4.30
N SER A 35 1.43 2.15 3.58
CA SER A 35 0.62 2.91 2.61
C SER A 35 0.05 2.03 1.50
N MET A 36 0.83 1.07 1.00
CA MET A 36 0.35 0.11 0.02
C MET A 36 -0.70 -0.83 0.63
N SER A 37 -0.47 -1.30 1.86
CA SER A 37 -1.40 -2.12 2.62
C SER A 37 -2.75 -1.42 2.83
N ASP A 38 -2.75 -0.15 3.24
CA ASP A 38 -3.96 0.65 3.47
C ASP A 38 -4.75 0.85 2.16
N THR A 39 -4.05 1.07 1.05
CA THR A 39 -4.67 1.16 -0.28
C THR A 39 -5.38 -0.14 -0.66
N LEU A 40 -4.76 -1.29 -0.40
CA LEU A 40 -5.34 -2.61 -0.65
C LEU A 40 -6.54 -2.90 0.27
N ASP A 41 -6.54 -2.40 1.51
CA ASP A 41 -7.67 -2.52 2.43
C ASP A 41 -8.88 -1.71 1.94
N LEU A 42 -8.69 -0.47 1.50
CA LEU A 42 -9.76 0.33 0.90
C LEU A 42 -10.42 -0.38 -0.29
N TRP A 43 -9.60 -1.04 -1.12
CA TRP A 43 -10.12 -1.81 -2.24
C TRP A 43 -10.89 -3.04 -1.76
N ARG A 44 -10.34 -3.83 -0.83
CA ARG A 44 -10.98 -5.02 -0.29
C ARG A 44 -12.33 -4.72 0.35
N GLU A 45 -12.41 -3.61 1.08
CA GLU A 45 -13.61 -3.15 1.78
C GLU A 45 -14.68 -2.55 0.85
N GLY A 46 -14.38 -2.39 -0.45
CA GLY A 46 -15.29 -1.78 -1.42
C GLY A 46 -15.43 -0.26 -1.25
N ARG A 47 -14.51 0.39 -0.55
CA ARG A 47 -14.48 1.84 -0.32
C ARG A 47 -13.87 2.57 -1.52
N TYR A 48 -14.46 2.37 -2.69
CA TYR A 48 -13.86 2.76 -3.97
C TYR A 48 -13.70 4.27 -4.15
N GLU A 49 -14.58 5.09 -3.58
CA GLU A 49 -14.46 6.54 -3.61
C GLU A 49 -13.21 7.00 -2.84
N GLN A 50 -13.00 6.43 -1.66
CA GLN A 50 -11.81 6.72 -0.83
C GLN A 50 -10.56 6.12 -1.46
N LEU A 51 -10.65 4.92 -2.01
CA LEU A 51 -9.56 4.32 -2.77
C LEU A 51 -9.11 5.26 -3.89
N TYR A 52 -10.03 5.82 -4.67
CA TYR A 52 -9.69 6.77 -5.74
C TYR A 52 -8.91 7.98 -5.21
N ASP A 53 -9.26 8.50 -4.04
CA ASP A 53 -8.56 9.64 -3.41
C ASP A 53 -7.15 9.25 -2.91
N HIS A 54 -6.93 7.97 -2.59
CA HIS A 54 -5.64 7.41 -2.21
C HIS A 54 -4.75 6.97 -3.38
N LEU A 55 -5.19 7.18 -4.63
CA LEU A 55 -4.42 6.84 -5.82
C LEU A 55 -3.79 8.07 -6.46
N ALA A 56 -2.56 7.90 -6.93
CA ALA A 56 -1.84 8.88 -7.75
C ALA A 56 -2.08 8.64 -9.25
N HIS A 57 -1.68 9.61 -10.07
CA HIS A 57 -1.70 9.53 -11.54
C HIS A 57 -3.05 9.05 -12.09
N ARG A 58 -4.13 9.69 -11.66
CA ARG A 58 -5.53 9.34 -12.05
C ARG A 58 -5.80 9.60 -13.53
N GLY A 59 -4.96 10.39 -14.19
CA GLY A 59 -5.04 10.69 -15.60
C GLY A 59 -6.38 11.29 -16.00
N ARG A 60 -7.01 10.73 -17.05
CA ARG A 60 -8.33 11.12 -17.52
C ARG A 60 -9.47 10.30 -16.92
N THR A 61 -9.19 9.39 -16.01
CA THR A 61 -10.19 8.54 -15.36
C THR A 61 -10.89 9.36 -14.27
N SER A 62 -12.18 9.62 -14.42
CA SER A 62 -12.96 10.27 -13.38
C SER A 62 -13.20 9.32 -12.20
N ARG A 63 -13.53 9.89 -11.03
CA ARG A 63 -13.89 9.09 -9.83
C ARG A 63 -15.04 8.14 -10.15
N GLU A 64 -16.09 8.62 -10.78
CA GLU A 64 -17.27 7.82 -11.14
C GLU A 64 -16.90 6.65 -12.08
N GLN A 65 -16.10 6.91 -13.11
CA GLN A 65 -15.62 5.88 -14.03
C GLN A 65 -14.79 4.81 -13.30
N PHE A 66 -13.93 5.24 -12.39
CA PHE A 66 -13.13 4.33 -11.59
C PHE A 66 -14.01 3.47 -10.69
N VAL A 67 -14.91 4.10 -9.91
CA VAL A 67 -15.81 3.41 -8.98
C VAL A 67 -16.68 2.38 -9.71
N ASN A 68 -17.26 2.73 -10.84
CA ASN A 68 -18.06 1.80 -11.62
C ASN A 68 -17.24 0.60 -12.09
N ARG A 69 -16.02 0.83 -12.61
CA ARG A 69 -15.12 -0.26 -13.00
C ARG A 69 -14.77 -1.19 -11.83
N MET A 70 -14.49 -0.61 -10.66
CA MET A 70 -14.14 -1.41 -9.48
C MET A 70 -15.32 -2.21 -8.92
N ARG A 71 -16.55 -1.70 -9.06
CA ARG A 71 -17.78 -2.43 -8.69
C ARG A 71 -18.07 -3.60 -9.63
N ASP A 72 -17.71 -3.48 -10.90
CA ASP A 72 -17.92 -4.52 -11.92
C ASP A 72 -16.88 -5.67 -11.82
N THR A 73 -15.78 -5.48 -11.07
CA THR A 73 -14.77 -6.53 -10.90
C THR A 73 -15.11 -7.45 -9.73
N THR A 74 -14.90 -8.74 -9.93
CA THR A 74 -15.00 -9.75 -8.87
C THR A 74 -13.68 -9.94 -8.12
N ILE A 75 -12.58 -9.44 -8.69
CA ILE A 75 -11.24 -9.55 -8.11
C ILE A 75 -11.08 -8.50 -7.01
N ARG A 76 -10.57 -8.93 -5.87
CA ARG A 76 -10.22 -8.06 -4.73
C ARG A 76 -8.96 -8.56 -4.03
N PRO A 77 -8.25 -7.72 -3.28
CA PRO A 77 -7.12 -8.16 -2.47
C PRO A 77 -7.51 -9.25 -1.48
N ALA A 78 -6.61 -10.21 -1.27
CA ALA A 78 -6.77 -11.24 -0.25
C ALA A 78 -6.80 -10.65 1.16
N CYS A 79 -7.28 -11.43 2.14
CA CYS A 79 -7.33 -11.00 3.53
C CYS A 79 -5.95 -10.97 4.18
N CYS A 80 -5.84 -10.05 5.11
CA CYS A 80 -4.88 -10.08 6.21
C CYS A 80 -3.41 -10.12 5.73
N PHE A 81 -2.61 -11.05 6.21
CA PHE A 81 -1.20 -11.19 5.84
C PHE A 81 -0.95 -11.66 4.40
N GLN A 82 -1.98 -12.20 3.74
CA GLN A 82 -1.86 -12.67 2.35
C GLN A 82 -2.00 -11.55 1.32
N LYS A 83 -2.57 -10.39 1.70
CA LYS A 83 -2.80 -9.28 0.77
C LYS A 83 -1.51 -8.69 0.21
N LEU A 84 -0.44 -8.67 1.01
CA LEU A 84 0.85 -8.11 0.63
C LEU A 84 1.98 -8.98 1.20
N SER A 85 2.91 -9.41 0.36
CA SER A 85 4.04 -10.22 0.74
C SER A 85 5.25 -9.98 -0.16
N ASN A 86 6.43 -10.45 0.25
CA ASN A 86 7.68 -10.27 -0.49
C ASN A 86 8.00 -8.81 -0.83
N PHE A 87 7.63 -7.90 0.07
CA PHE A 87 7.82 -6.47 -0.11
C PHE A 87 9.31 -6.10 -0.09
N LYS A 88 9.77 -5.38 -1.12
CA LYS A 88 11.14 -4.88 -1.24
C LYS A 88 11.13 -3.50 -1.88
N VAL A 89 11.81 -2.55 -1.27
CA VAL A 89 12.07 -1.25 -1.89
C VAL A 89 13.22 -1.41 -2.87
N LEU A 90 12.97 -1.15 -4.14
CA LEU A 90 13.99 -1.20 -5.20
C LEU A 90 14.68 0.14 -5.37
N ASN A 91 13.92 1.22 -5.29
CA ASN A 91 14.41 2.58 -5.40
C ASN A 91 13.47 3.52 -4.65
N GLU A 92 14.04 4.48 -3.94
CA GLU A 92 13.30 5.52 -3.23
C GLU A 92 13.94 6.88 -3.50
N LYS A 93 13.10 7.83 -3.86
CA LYS A 93 13.42 9.25 -4.02
C LYS A 93 12.46 10.06 -3.15
N ARG A 94 12.70 11.35 -3.07
CA ARG A 94 11.86 12.25 -2.22
C ARG A 94 10.36 12.18 -2.53
N THR A 95 9.98 12.01 -3.80
CA THR A 95 8.57 12.05 -4.24
C THR A 95 8.11 10.79 -4.96
N GLU A 96 9.00 9.86 -5.22
CA GLU A 96 8.71 8.63 -5.95
C GLU A 96 9.44 7.45 -5.33
N ALA A 97 8.79 6.31 -5.28
CA ALA A 97 9.40 5.06 -4.93
C ALA A 97 8.99 3.95 -5.89
N THR A 98 9.88 2.98 -6.10
CA THR A 98 9.57 1.74 -6.80
C THR A 98 9.76 0.60 -5.83
N VAL A 99 8.73 -0.20 -5.65
CA VAL A 99 8.74 -1.37 -4.78
C VAL A 99 8.41 -2.62 -5.57
N TYR A 100 8.98 -3.73 -5.18
CA TYR A 100 8.61 -5.05 -5.67
C TYR A 100 7.79 -5.74 -4.60
N ALA A 101 6.62 -6.26 -4.98
CA ALA A 101 5.73 -6.92 -4.03
C ALA A 101 4.86 -7.98 -4.71
N ARG A 102 4.38 -8.91 -3.91
CA ARG A 102 3.33 -9.84 -4.27
C ARG A 102 2.03 -9.41 -3.62
N VAL A 103 1.02 -9.10 -4.42
CA VAL A 103 -0.35 -8.82 -3.98
C VAL A 103 -1.17 -10.08 -4.13
N GLY A 104 -1.67 -10.61 -3.02
CA GLY A 104 -2.63 -11.72 -3.01
C GLY A 104 -4.00 -11.24 -3.44
N LEU A 105 -4.72 -12.05 -4.21
CA LEU A 105 -6.01 -11.74 -4.81
C LEU A 105 -7.03 -12.85 -4.54
N GLU A 106 -8.28 -12.47 -4.40
CA GLU A 106 -9.43 -13.36 -4.25
C GLU A 106 -10.46 -13.07 -5.35
N GLY A 107 -11.32 -14.04 -5.66
CA GLY A 107 -12.42 -13.88 -6.64
C GLY A 107 -12.02 -14.18 -8.08
N THR A 108 -10.86 -14.78 -8.31
CA THR A 108 -10.45 -15.26 -9.63
C THR A 108 -10.97 -16.68 -9.86
N PHE A 109 -11.53 -16.95 -11.05
CA PHE A 109 -11.96 -18.30 -11.42
C PHE A 109 -10.79 -19.21 -11.83
N ASP A 110 -9.66 -18.61 -12.20
CA ASP A 110 -8.42 -19.29 -12.54
C ASP A 110 -7.34 -18.97 -11.50
N ALA A 111 -6.51 -19.94 -11.22
CA ALA A 111 -5.55 -20.05 -10.10
C ALA A 111 -4.50 -18.93 -9.94
N ALA A 112 -4.64 -17.77 -10.54
CA ALA A 112 -3.78 -16.64 -10.29
C ALA A 112 -4.22 -15.88 -9.01
N GLU A 113 -4.06 -16.51 -7.86
CA GLU A 113 -4.39 -15.95 -6.56
C GLU A 113 -3.47 -14.79 -6.15
N SER A 114 -2.61 -14.33 -7.04
CA SER A 114 -1.68 -13.24 -6.75
C SER A 114 -1.10 -12.56 -7.98
N SER A 115 -0.72 -11.30 -7.82
CA SER A 115 0.07 -10.54 -8.80
C SER A 115 1.41 -10.15 -8.20
N THR A 116 2.50 -10.60 -8.81
CA THR A 116 3.86 -10.29 -8.37
C THR A 116 4.52 -9.39 -9.40
N ARG A 117 4.86 -8.15 -9.01
CA ARG A 117 5.41 -7.14 -9.93
C ARG A 117 6.01 -5.96 -9.19
N GLU A 118 6.58 -5.06 -9.97
CA GLU A 118 6.96 -3.74 -9.50
C GLU A 118 5.74 -2.81 -9.47
N PHE A 119 5.66 -2.01 -8.41
CA PHE A 119 4.68 -0.95 -8.22
C PHE A 119 5.39 0.38 -8.06
N LYS A 120 4.82 1.42 -8.65
CA LYS A 120 5.30 2.78 -8.46
C LYS A 120 4.41 3.50 -7.44
N LEU A 121 5.05 4.10 -6.45
CA LEU A 121 4.39 4.94 -5.47
C LEU A 121 4.84 6.38 -5.67
N THR A 122 3.92 7.30 -5.46
CA THR A 122 4.18 8.74 -5.51
C THR A 122 3.82 9.37 -4.16
N HIS A 123 4.69 10.22 -3.65
CA HIS A 123 4.46 10.93 -2.40
C HIS A 123 3.69 12.22 -2.67
N GLU A 124 2.42 12.25 -2.32
CA GLU A 124 1.52 13.38 -2.48
C GLU A 124 0.74 13.61 -1.17
N GLU A 125 0.52 14.86 -0.79
CA GLU A 125 -0.28 15.20 0.40
C GLU A 125 0.20 14.50 1.68
N GLN A 126 1.52 14.33 1.82
CA GLN A 126 2.17 13.69 2.98
C GLN A 126 1.96 12.16 3.07
N ILE A 127 1.39 11.53 2.05
CA ILE A 127 1.20 10.07 1.99
C ILE A 127 1.77 9.49 0.69
N TRP A 128 2.19 8.23 0.76
CA TRP A 128 2.58 7.47 -0.42
C TRP A 128 1.34 6.87 -1.07
N LYS A 129 1.16 7.11 -2.36
CA LYS A 129 -0.02 6.66 -3.12
C LYS A 129 0.41 5.70 -4.22
N MET A 130 -0.30 4.58 -4.36
CA MET A 130 -0.19 3.69 -5.52
C MET A 130 -0.72 4.39 -6.77
N GLN A 131 -0.21 4.00 -7.95
CA GLN A 131 -0.76 4.51 -9.20
C GLN A 131 -2.09 3.85 -9.54
N LEU A 132 -3.06 4.63 -10.00
CA LEU A 132 -4.37 4.14 -10.45
C LEU A 132 -4.23 3.04 -11.52
N ALA A 133 -3.27 3.19 -12.44
CA ALA A 133 -3.01 2.22 -13.51
C ALA A 133 -2.61 0.84 -12.95
N ASP A 134 -1.86 0.80 -11.84
CA ASP A 134 -1.46 -0.46 -11.21
C ASP A 134 -2.66 -1.18 -10.63
N VAL A 135 -3.53 -0.46 -9.90
CA VAL A 135 -4.77 -1.03 -9.33
C VAL A 135 -5.68 -1.57 -10.44
N LEU A 136 -5.91 -0.79 -11.51
CA LEU A 136 -6.71 -1.25 -12.64
C LEU A 136 -6.10 -2.46 -13.34
N THR A 137 -4.78 -2.56 -13.40
CA THR A 137 -4.09 -3.70 -14.02
C THR A 137 -4.29 -4.97 -13.20
N ILE A 138 -4.08 -4.92 -11.90
CA ILE A 138 -4.22 -6.11 -11.04
C ILE A 138 -5.68 -6.50 -10.78
N SER A 139 -6.63 -5.55 -10.90
CA SER A 139 -8.06 -5.85 -10.84
C SER A 139 -8.61 -6.48 -12.13
N GLY A 140 -7.80 -6.60 -13.18
CA GLY A 140 -8.28 -7.05 -14.49
C GLY A 140 -9.16 -6.01 -15.22
N SER A 141 -9.33 -4.82 -14.64
CA SER A 141 -10.20 -3.77 -15.17
C SER A 141 -9.54 -2.91 -16.25
N THR A 142 -8.28 -3.13 -16.58
CA THR A 142 -7.69 -2.58 -17.79
C THR A 142 -8.44 -3.20 -18.96
N GLY A 143 -9.17 -2.39 -19.73
CA GLY A 143 -9.83 -2.85 -20.94
C GLY A 143 -8.83 -3.63 -21.78
N ALA A 144 -8.80 -4.94 -21.59
CA ALA A 144 -7.99 -5.84 -22.37
C ALA A 144 -8.44 -5.63 -23.82
N LYS A 145 -7.60 -4.98 -24.61
CA LYS A 145 -7.68 -5.15 -26.07
C LYS A 145 -7.63 -6.66 -26.26
N LYS A 146 -8.83 -7.23 -26.50
CA LYS A 146 -9.00 -8.62 -26.89
C LYS A 146 -7.95 -8.88 -27.98
N GLN A 147 -6.88 -9.56 -27.62
CA GLN A 147 -5.88 -9.99 -28.59
C GLN A 147 -6.66 -10.83 -29.60
N ARG A 148 -6.95 -10.23 -30.77
CA ARG A 148 -7.45 -10.95 -31.92
C ARG A 148 -6.34 -11.96 -32.24
N THR A 149 -6.51 -13.18 -31.74
CA THR A 149 -5.76 -14.32 -32.25
C THR A 149 -6.02 -14.35 -33.76
N SER A 150 -5.04 -13.89 -34.52
CA SER A 150 -5.05 -14.06 -35.97
C SER A 150 -5.03 -15.58 -36.23
N LYS A 151 -6.18 -16.15 -36.58
CA LYS A 151 -6.29 -17.49 -37.14
C LYS A 151 -5.38 -17.49 -38.37
N LYS A 152 -4.18 -18.08 -38.20
CA LYS A 152 -3.29 -18.40 -39.30
C LYS A 152 -4.01 -19.43 -40.17
N HIS A 153 -4.57 -18.97 -41.27
CA HIS A 153 -5.10 -19.82 -42.29
C HIS A 153 -3.92 -20.63 -42.86
N SER A 154 -3.90 -21.92 -42.62
CA SER A 154 -2.97 -22.85 -43.26
C SER A 154 -3.58 -23.19 -44.62
N PRO A 155 -2.90 -22.89 -45.74
CA PRO A 155 -3.32 -23.42 -47.01
C PRO A 155 -2.68 -24.79 -47.18
N TYR A 156 -3.45 -25.85 -46.95
CA TYR A 156 -3.11 -27.13 -47.50
C TYR A 156 -3.59 -27.17 -48.95
N LYS A 157 -2.64 -27.37 -49.80
CA LYS A 157 -2.82 -27.87 -51.16
C LYS A 157 -2.21 -29.26 -51.23
#